data_83d490f60dceac47cb8068021df5542d
#
_entry.id   83d490f60dceac47cb8068021df5542d
#
_cell.length_a   1.000
_cell.length_b   1.000
_cell.length_c   1.000
_cell.angle_alpha   90.00
_cell.angle_beta   90.00
_cell.angle_gamma   90.00
#
_symmetry.space_group_name_H-M   'P 1'
#
loop_
_entity.id
_entity.type
_entity.pdbx_description
1 polymer ?
#
loop_
_entity_poly.entity_id
_entity_poly.type
_entity_poly.pdbx_seq_one_letter_code
_entity_poly.pdbx_strand_id
1 'polypeptide(L)'
;FHAEDGIRDNLPGLEVRRVLFRSIAEHVLVHKMNTPMCQILNELGCRGMGMHSLSSCVVFAEPLRLVSDDGRKIDLGLVGEATEVNGELLKTLCQSGVIPVIAPIARAKTGGTKLNCNADTVAGKVAAAVQAEKFVALSDTHGILRDINDPESRISSVSEAEINAMIKDGIINKGMLPKVESCLVALEGGVKKAHIIDGRFPHSLLLEIYTDKGVGT
;
A
#
# COMPACT_ATOMS: atom_id res chain seq x y z
N PHE A 1 -8.99 -25.28 -6.16
CA PHE A 1 -7.92 -25.82 -5.31
C PHE A 1 -8.58 -26.43 -4.10
N HIS A 2 -8.67 -27.77 -4.04
CA HIS A 2 -9.14 -28.49 -2.89
C HIS A 2 -8.07 -28.42 -1.80
N ALA A 3 -8.41 -27.83 -0.66
CA ALA A 3 -7.61 -27.85 0.55
C ALA A 3 -7.99 -29.11 1.36
N GLU A 4 -7.52 -30.25 0.93
CA GLU A 4 -7.36 -31.41 1.79
C GLU A 4 -5.87 -31.56 2.03
N ASP A 5 -5.45 -31.08 3.22
CA ASP A 5 -4.43 -31.71 4.04
C ASP A 5 -4.28 -30.90 5.31
N GLY A 6 -4.62 -31.52 6.43
CA GLY A 6 -4.37 -30.99 7.76
C GLY A 6 -2.87 -30.78 7.95
N ILE A 7 -2.40 -29.56 7.72
CA ILE A 7 -1.00 -29.18 7.86
C ILE A 7 -0.65 -29.23 9.33
N ARG A 8 0.15 -30.21 9.69
CA ARG A 8 0.81 -30.31 10.98
C ARG A 8 1.73 -29.10 11.16
N ASP A 9 1.39 -28.20 12.08
CA ASP A 9 2.05 -26.91 12.35
C ASP A 9 3.51 -27.00 12.87
N ASN A 10 4.14 -28.17 12.86
CA ASN A 10 5.46 -28.42 13.46
C ASN A 10 6.47 -29.10 12.52
N LEU A 11 6.48 -28.77 11.23
CA LEU A 11 7.53 -29.23 10.34
C LEU A 11 8.66 -28.19 10.25
N PRO A 12 9.93 -28.55 10.55
CA PRO A 12 11.09 -27.65 10.40
C PRO A 12 11.17 -27.00 9.00
N GLY A 13 10.66 -27.66 7.98
CA GLY A 13 10.60 -27.13 6.62
C GLY A 13 9.65 -25.96 6.41
N LEU A 14 8.61 -25.79 7.22
CA LEU A 14 7.66 -24.67 7.14
C LEU A 14 8.30 -23.39 7.64
N GLU A 15 9.03 -23.45 8.73
CA GLU A 15 9.74 -22.30 9.30
C GLU A 15 10.85 -21.80 8.36
N VAL A 16 11.60 -22.72 7.75
CA VAL A 16 12.61 -22.40 6.72
C VAL A 16 11.96 -21.75 5.52
N ARG A 17 10.82 -22.23 5.02
CA ARG A 17 10.09 -21.62 3.91
C ARG A 17 9.59 -20.21 4.24
N ARG A 18 9.05 -20.00 5.43
CA ARG A 18 8.60 -18.68 5.92
C ARG A 18 9.75 -17.67 5.99
N VAL A 19 10.88 -18.10 6.55
CA VAL A 19 12.10 -17.26 6.63
C VAL A 19 12.65 -16.95 5.25
N LEU A 20 12.71 -17.95 4.36
CA LEU A 20 13.21 -17.77 2.99
C LEU A 20 12.31 -16.82 2.19
N PHE A 21 10.99 -16.99 2.26
CA PHE A 21 10.04 -16.11 1.58
C PHE A 21 10.16 -14.65 2.06
N ARG A 22 10.30 -14.43 3.38
CA ARG A 22 10.55 -13.11 3.94
C ARG A 22 11.83 -12.50 3.40
N SER A 23 12.92 -13.26 3.40
CA SER A 23 14.22 -12.78 2.93
C SER A 23 14.18 -12.39 1.45
N ILE A 24 13.43 -13.13 0.64
CA ILE A 24 13.22 -12.81 -0.78
C ILE A 24 12.36 -11.54 -0.92
N ALA A 25 11.23 -11.47 -0.23
CA ALA A 25 10.35 -10.29 -0.28
C ALA A 25 11.09 -9.03 0.18
N GLU A 26 11.82 -9.09 1.29
CA GLU A 26 12.63 -7.98 1.79
C GLU A 26 13.72 -7.60 0.79
N HIS A 27 14.43 -8.58 0.23
CA HIS A 27 15.46 -8.33 -0.78
C HIS A 27 14.88 -7.59 -1.99
N VAL A 28 13.74 -8.02 -2.51
CA VAL A 28 13.09 -7.38 -3.66
C VAL A 28 12.62 -5.98 -3.30
N LEU A 29 11.81 -5.84 -2.25
CA LEU A 29 11.17 -4.57 -1.90
C LEU A 29 12.18 -3.51 -1.45
N VAL A 30 13.23 -3.91 -0.74
CA VAL A 30 14.26 -2.97 -0.24
C VAL A 30 15.37 -2.78 -1.26
N HIS A 31 16.04 -3.85 -1.68
CA HIS A 31 17.27 -3.71 -2.48
C HIS A 31 17.00 -3.58 -3.99
N LYS A 32 15.89 -4.14 -4.50
CA LYS A 32 15.58 -4.08 -5.94
C LYS A 32 14.61 -2.97 -6.31
N MET A 33 13.85 -2.44 -5.35
CA MET A 33 12.88 -1.36 -5.61
C MET A 33 13.20 -0.09 -4.83
N ASN A 34 13.21 -0.12 -3.50
CA ASN A 34 13.41 1.07 -2.69
C ASN A 34 14.75 1.76 -2.92
N THR A 35 15.85 1.00 -2.86
CA THR A 35 17.21 1.54 -3.05
C THR A 35 17.41 2.17 -4.44
N PRO A 36 17.04 1.52 -5.57
CA PRO A 36 17.16 2.14 -6.89
C PRO A 36 16.29 3.39 -7.06
N MET A 37 15.08 3.42 -6.47
CA MET A 37 14.25 4.64 -6.50
C MET A 37 14.95 5.81 -5.80
N CYS A 38 15.56 5.57 -4.65
CA CYS A 38 16.33 6.60 -3.95
C CYS A 38 17.54 7.06 -4.77
N GLN A 39 18.22 6.14 -5.43
CA GLN A 39 19.35 6.47 -6.31
C GLN A 39 18.91 7.37 -7.46
N ILE A 40 17.86 7.02 -8.18
CA ILE A 40 17.29 7.83 -9.27
C ILE A 40 16.90 9.23 -8.77
N LEU A 41 16.22 9.33 -7.63
CA LEU A 41 15.87 10.62 -7.04
C LEU A 41 17.11 11.47 -6.75
N ASN A 42 18.16 10.88 -6.21
CA ASN A 42 19.40 11.57 -5.90
C ASN A 42 20.17 12.00 -7.16
N GLU A 43 20.18 11.18 -8.21
CA GLU A 43 20.74 11.52 -9.52
C GLU A 43 20.00 12.70 -10.19
N LEU A 44 18.70 12.82 -9.93
CA LEU A 44 17.87 13.95 -10.38
C LEU A 44 18.02 15.21 -9.49
N GLY A 45 18.93 15.20 -8.51
CA GLY A 45 19.17 16.33 -7.61
C GLY A 45 18.17 16.43 -6.44
N CYS A 46 17.31 15.45 -6.26
CA CYS A 46 16.43 15.35 -5.09
C CYS A 46 17.16 14.68 -3.90
N ARG A 47 16.52 14.69 -2.73
CA ARG A 47 17.05 14.02 -1.53
C ARG A 47 16.19 12.79 -1.21
N GLY A 48 16.32 11.72 -1.99
CA GLY A 48 15.62 10.46 -1.75
C GLY A 48 16.20 9.71 -0.55
N MET A 49 15.36 9.29 0.40
CA MET A 49 15.75 8.50 1.58
C MET A 49 14.88 7.25 1.70
N GLY A 50 15.52 6.08 1.68
CA GLY A 50 14.84 4.79 1.86
C GLY A 50 14.46 4.56 3.32
N MET A 51 13.18 4.28 3.55
CA MET A 51 12.59 3.99 4.86
C MET A 51 12.06 2.55 4.86
N HIS A 52 12.65 1.72 5.68
CA HIS A 52 12.27 0.30 5.77
C HIS A 52 12.73 -0.31 7.09
N SER A 53 12.33 -1.54 7.36
CA SER A 53 12.59 -2.25 8.63
C SER A 53 14.08 -2.41 9.01
N LEU A 54 15.00 -2.25 8.05
CA LEU A 54 16.45 -2.37 8.28
C LEU A 54 17.12 -1.04 8.63
N SER A 55 16.50 0.08 8.26
CA SER A 55 17.04 1.42 8.51
C SER A 55 16.11 2.20 9.45
N SER A 56 15.46 3.20 8.93
CA SER A 56 14.54 4.07 9.70
C SER A 56 13.12 3.54 9.55
N CYS A 57 12.73 2.61 10.42
CA CYS A 57 11.39 2.06 10.40
C CYS A 57 10.37 3.10 10.83
N VAL A 58 9.46 3.43 9.95
CA VAL A 58 8.39 4.40 10.20
C VAL A 58 7.00 3.77 10.23
N VAL A 59 6.88 2.49 9.82
CA VAL A 59 5.63 1.75 9.82
C VAL A 59 5.71 0.60 10.82
N PHE A 60 4.73 0.57 11.72
CA PHE A 60 4.58 -0.50 12.70
C PHE A 60 3.34 -1.32 12.37
N ALA A 61 3.40 -2.62 12.66
CA ALA A 61 2.36 -3.56 12.31
C ALA A 61 2.13 -4.60 13.40
N GLU A 62 0.97 -5.25 13.33
CA GLU A 62 0.66 -6.46 14.07
C GLU A 62 0.53 -7.64 13.10
N PRO A 63 0.84 -8.89 13.54
CA PRO A 63 0.63 -10.05 12.70
C PRO A 63 -0.83 -10.17 12.27
N LEU A 64 -1.05 -10.27 10.96
CA LEU A 64 -2.38 -10.44 10.40
C LEU A 64 -2.87 -11.87 10.70
N ARG A 65 -4.03 -11.97 11.35
CA ARG A 65 -4.68 -13.24 11.69
C ARG A 65 -6.01 -13.32 10.97
N LEU A 66 -6.15 -14.29 10.12
CA LEU A 66 -7.44 -14.61 9.51
C LEU A 66 -8.15 -15.68 10.32
N VAL A 67 -9.47 -15.63 10.28
CA VAL A 67 -10.34 -16.68 10.80
C VAL A 67 -11.11 -17.23 9.61
N SER A 68 -11.01 -18.53 9.37
CA SER A 68 -11.80 -19.20 8.33
C SER A 68 -13.28 -19.29 8.74
N ASP A 69 -14.16 -19.55 7.78
CA ASP A 69 -15.62 -19.63 7.99
C ASP A 69 -16.00 -20.68 9.05
N ASP A 70 -15.17 -21.68 9.26
CA ASP A 70 -15.32 -22.71 10.30
C ASP A 70 -14.70 -22.34 11.66
N GLY A 71 -14.26 -21.08 11.83
CA GLY A 71 -13.68 -20.55 13.07
C GLY A 71 -12.23 -20.89 13.33
N ARG A 72 -11.53 -21.57 12.40
CA ARG A 72 -10.10 -21.86 12.54
C ARG A 72 -9.26 -20.61 12.30
N LYS A 73 -8.27 -20.38 13.16
CA LYS A 73 -7.28 -19.33 12.98
C LYS A 73 -6.26 -19.76 11.92
N ILE A 74 -6.14 -18.94 10.87
CA ILE A 74 -5.16 -19.14 9.81
C ILE A 74 -3.94 -18.29 10.13
N ASP A 75 -2.79 -18.90 10.33
CA ASP A 75 -1.51 -18.22 10.48
C ASP A 75 -0.92 -17.93 9.09
N LEU A 76 -0.90 -16.65 8.71
CA LEU A 76 -0.32 -16.19 7.46
C LEU A 76 1.21 -16.01 7.54
N GLY A 77 1.83 -16.39 8.62
CA GLY A 77 3.27 -16.25 8.85
C GLY A 77 3.67 -14.80 9.08
N LEU A 78 4.56 -14.29 8.25
CA LEU A 78 5.13 -12.94 8.42
C LEU A 78 4.37 -11.85 7.63
N VAL A 79 3.07 -12.00 7.55
CA VAL A 79 2.16 -10.99 7.00
C VAL A 79 1.64 -10.14 8.16
N GLY A 80 1.61 -8.84 7.97
CA GLY A 80 1.17 -7.89 8.99
C GLY A 80 0.11 -6.92 8.48
N GLU A 81 -0.65 -6.42 9.42
CA GLU A 81 -1.52 -5.26 9.23
C GLU A 81 -0.84 -4.04 9.85
N ALA A 82 -0.64 -3.00 9.05
CA ALA A 82 -0.06 -1.74 9.53
C ALA A 82 -1.00 -1.10 10.56
N THR A 83 -0.49 -0.81 11.76
CA THR A 83 -1.28 -0.25 12.86
C THR A 83 -0.88 1.17 13.21
N GLU A 84 0.38 1.53 12.97
CA GLU A 84 0.89 2.85 13.33
C GLU A 84 1.95 3.33 12.33
N VAL A 85 1.99 4.63 12.13
CA VAL A 85 3.00 5.31 11.31
C VAL A 85 3.63 6.44 12.11
N ASN A 86 4.96 6.55 12.08
CA ASN A 86 5.67 7.69 12.67
C ASN A 86 5.55 8.92 11.74
N GLY A 87 4.38 9.56 11.78
CA GLY A 87 4.05 10.71 10.94
C GLY A 87 4.90 11.95 11.28
N GLU A 88 5.30 12.14 12.54
CA GLU A 88 6.14 13.28 12.93
C GLU A 88 7.51 13.23 12.27
N LEU A 89 8.16 12.07 12.30
CA LEU A 89 9.44 11.88 11.62
C LEU A 89 9.31 12.14 10.11
N LEU A 90 8.27 11.59 9.49
CA LEU A 90 8.02 11.79 8.06
C LEU A 90 7.79 13.25 7.71
N LYS A 91 6.97 13.97 8.49
CA LYS A 91 6.74 15.43 8.30
C LYS A 91 8.05 16.21 8.42
N THR A 92 8.86 15.92 9.44
CA THR A 92 10.16 16.58 9.64
C THR A 92 11.09 16.38 8.45
N LEU A 93 11.17 15.15 7.93
CA LEU A 93 11.97 14.84 6.74
C LEU A 93 11.48 15.61 5.51
N CYS A 94 10.17 15.59 5.24
CA CYS A 94 9.58 16.32 4.11
C CYS A 94 9.83 17.83 4.22
N GLN A 95 9.67 18.42 5.40
CA GLN A 95 9.96 19.85 5.66
C GLN A 95 11.44 20.20 5.44
N SER A 96 12.34 19.23 5.64
CA SER A 96 13.76 19.38 5.36
C SER A 96 14.12 19.15 3.88
N GLY A 97 13.13 18.98 3.01
CA GLY A 97 13.31 18.72 1.58
C GLY A 97 13.76 17.31 1.25
N VAL A 98 13.58 16.36 2.16
CA VAL A 98 13.82 14.93 1.94
C VAL A 98 12.53 14.29 1.37
N ILE A 99 12.70 13.38 0.40
CA ILE A 99 11.63 12.54 -0.14
C ILE A 99 11.75 11.15 0.48
N PRO A 100 10.92 10.80 1.47
CA PRO A 100 10.91 9.46 2.04
C PRO A 100 10.35 8.44 1.04
N VAL A 101 11.11 7.41 0.74
CA VAL A 101 10.67 6.26 -0.08
C VAL A 101 10.44 5.10 0.88
N ILE A 102 9.19 4.71 1.08
CA ILE A 102 8.80 3.76 2.13
C ILE A 102 8.53 2.40 1.51
N ALA A 103 9.27 1.37 1.95
CA ALA A 103 8.96 -0.01 1.60
C ALA A 103 7.88 -0.58 2.57
N PRO A 104 6.92 -1.40 2.10
CA PRO A 104 5.84 -1.94 2.92
C PRO A 104 6.30 -3.10 3.82
N ILE A 105 7.50 -3.01 4.36
CA ILE A 105 8.06 -3.92 5.36
C ILE A 105 8.02 -3.21 6.71
N ALA A 106 7.00 -3.50 7.48
CA ALA A 106 6.79 -2.93 8.80
C ALA A 106 7.56 -3.69 9.89
N ARG A 107 7.59 -3.12 11.07
CA ARG A 107 8.16 -3.75 12.27
C ARG A 107 7.07 -4.00 13.30
N ALA A 108 7.02 -5.20 13.84
CA ALA A 108 6.14 -5.49 14.97
C ALA A 108 6.58 -4.67 16.19
N LYS A 109 5.61 -4.05 16.90
CA LYS A 109 5.88 -3.27 18.12
C LYS A 109 6.52 -4.13 19.20
N THR A 110 6.07 -5.37 19.32
CA THR A 110 6.61 -6.34 20.28
C THR A 110 7.51 -7.32 19.55
N GLY A 111 8.72 -7.55 20.10
CA GLY A 111 9.68 -8.51 19.54
C GLY A 111 10.41 -8.06 18.29
N GLY A 112 10.03 -6.92 17.67
CA GLY A 112 10.72 -6.34 16.53
C GLY A 112 10.70 -7.15 15.24
N THR A 113 9.82 -8.15 15.14
CA THR A 113 9.67 -8.99 13.94
C THR A 113 9.29 -8.13 12.74
N LYS A 114 9.87 -8.43 11.59
CA LYS A 114 9.53 -7.78 10.32
C LYS A 114 8.31 -8.44 9.71
N LEU A 115 7.35 -7.64 9.29
CA LEU A 115 6.09 -8.07 8.71
C LEU A 115 5.91 -7.43 7.33
N ASN A 116 5.56 -8.25 6.34
CA ASN A 116 5.17 -7.76 5.03
C ASN A 116 3.72 -7.27 5.08
N CYS A 117 3.50 -6.01 4.75
CA CYS A 117 2.18 -5.38 4.75
C CYS A 117 1.71 -5.11 3.32
N ASN A 118 0.41 -4.98 3.14
CA ASN A 118 -0.14 -4.50 1.88
C ASN A 118 0.31 -3.06 1.62
N ALA A 119 0.88 -2.80 0.44
CA ALA A 119 1.47 -1.50 0.10
C ALA A 119 0.41 -0.39 0.01
N ASP A 120 -0.77 -0.69 -0.54
CA ASP A 120 -1.87 0.28 -0.66
C ASP A 120 -2.34 0.70 0.75
N THR A 121 -2.54 -0.26 1.65
CA THR A 121 -2.92 0.01 3.05
C THR A 121 -1.87 0.85 3.78
N VAL A 122 -0.59 0.52 3.61
CA VAL A 122 0.52 1.31 4.19
C VAL A 122 0.50 2.72 3.65
N ALA A 123 0.34 2.89 2.33
CA ALA A 123 0.34 4.20 1.68
C ALA A 123 -0.81 5.09 2.17
N GLY A 124 -2.03 4.54 2.29
CA GLY A 124 -3.18 5.27 2.84
C GLY A 124 -2.95 5.72 4.28
N LYS A 125 -2.43 4.83 5.14
CA LYS A 125 -2.09 5.16 6.53
C LYS A 125 -0.94 6.18 6.65
N VAL A 126 0.05 6.12 5.77
CA VAL A 126 1.12 7.13 5.71
C VAL A 126 0.54 8.48 5.33
N ALA A 127 -0.28 8.55 4.28
CA ALA A 127 -0.93 9.79 3.85
C ALA A 127 -1.76 10.42 4.97
N ALA A 128 -2.54 9.62 5.69
CA ALA A 128 -3.30 10.06 6.86
C ALA A 128 -2.38 10.59 7.97
N ALA A 129 -1.33 9.85 8.33
CA ALA A 129 -0.42 10.21 9.42
C ALA A 129 0.35 11.51 9.17
N VAL A 130 0.74 11.77 7.92
CA VAL A 130 1.41 13.02 7.54
C VAL A 130 0.41 14.14 7.23
N GLN A 131 -0.88 13.84 7.19
CA GLN A 131 -1.93 14.76 6.73
C GLN A 131 -1.60 15.32 5.35
N ALA A 132 -1.33 14.43 4.41
CA ALA A 132 -0.96 14.79 3.05
C ALA A 132 -2.05 15.67 2.41
N GLU A 133 -1.65 16.59 1.58
CA GLU A 133 -2.60 17.42 0.82
C GLU A 133 -3.38 16.60 -0.19
N LYS A 134 -2.69 15.63 -0.81
CA LYS A 134 -3.25 14.69 -1.79
C LYS A 134 -2.67 13.30 -1.57
N PHE A 135 -3.48 12.28 -1.80
CA PHE A 135 -3.05 10.90 -1.92
C PHE A 135 -3.22 10.44 -3.37
N VAL A 136 -2.20 9.80 -3.94
CA VAL A 136 -2.27 9.30 -5.32
C VAL A 136 -1.84 7.84 -5.34
N ALA A 137 -2.77 6.96 -5.70
CA ALA A 137 -2.52 5.55 -5.95
C ALA A 137 -2.23 5.34 -7.43
N LEU A 138 -1.00 4.95 -7.76
CA LEU A 138 -0.63 4.51 -9.11
C LEU A 138 -1.06 3.06 -9.30
N SER A 139 -1.87 2.81 -10.33
CA SER A 139 -2.46 1.52 -10.64
C SER A 139 -2.08 1.07 -12.04
N ASP A 140 -2.43 -0.15 -12.37
CA ASP A 140 -2.45 -0.71 -13.73
C ASP A 140 -3.85 -0.63 -14.39
N THR A 141 -4.75 0.17 -13.81
CA THR A 141 -6.10 0.41 -14.32
C THR A 141 -6.34 1.89 -14.55
N HIS A 142 -7.27 2.23 -15.43
CA HIS A 142 -7.60 3.63 -15.81
C HIS A 142 -8.37 4.42 -14.74
N GLY A 143 -8.34 3.99 -13.47
CA GLY A 143 -9.19 4.52 -12.41
C GLY A 143 -10.41 3.63 -12.18
N ILE A 144 -11.46 4.18 -11.60
CA ILE A 144 -12.72 3.46 -11.35
C ILE A 144 -13.59 3.54 -12.60
N LEU A 145 -13.98 2.39 -13.17
CA LEU A 145 -14.87 2.29 -14.32
C LEU A 145 -16.27 1.89 -13.87
N ARG A 146 -17.31 2.42 -14.52
CA ARG A 146 -18.69 1.93 -14.34
C ARG A 146 -18.89 0.54 -14.94
N ASP A 147 -18.25 0.31 -16.09
CA ASP A 147 -18.18 -0.98 -16.76
C ASP A 147 -16.71 -1.32 -17.02
N ILE A 148 -16.25 -2.42 -16.46
CA ILE A 148 -14.86 -2.87 -16.59
C ILE A 148 -14.44 -3.14 -18.05
N ASN A 149 -15.40 -3.40 -18.92
CA ASN A 149 -15.15 -3.66 -20.34
C ASN A 149 -15.16 -2.39 -21.20
N ASP A 150 -15.55 -1.25 -20.63
CA ASP A 150 -15.59 0.04 -21.32
C ASP A 150 -14.64 1.05 -20.66
N PRO A 151 -13.43 1.29 -21.22
CA PRO A 151 -12.48 2.26 -20.71
C PRO A 151 -13.03 3.71 -20.69
N GLU A 152 -14.00 4.03 -21.54
CA GLU A 152 -14.62 5.36 -21.59
C GLU A 152 -15.63 5.57 -20.46
N SER A 153 -16.03 4.50 -19.77
CA SER A 153 -16.93 4.55 -18.61
C SER A 153 -16.25 5.05 -17.32
N ARG A 154 -15.02 5.59 -17.42
CA ARG A 154 -14.27 6.08 -16.28
C ARG A 154 -15.00 7.19 -15.53
N ILE A 155 -15.04 7.05 -14.22
CA ILE A 155 -15.62 8.02 -13.31
C ILE A 155 -14.52 9.02 -12.93
N SER A 156 -14.71 10.29 -13.27
CA SER A 156 -13.70 11.33 -13.01
C SER A 156 -13.70 11.79 -11.55
N SER A 157 -14.82 11.66 -10.85
CA SER A 157 -14.94 12.00 -9.43
C SER A 157 -16.08 11.23 -8.81
N VAL A 158 -15.89 10.76 -7.60
CA VAL A 158 -16.86 9.94 -6.87
C VAL A 158 -16.78 10.28 -5.38
N SER A 159 -17.91 10.34 -4.72
CA SER A 159 -17.99 10.51 -3.27
C SER A 159 -17.81 9.20 -2.52
N GLU A 160 -17.46 9.27 -1.25
CA GLU A 160 -17.37 8.11 -0.36
C GLU A 160 -18.68 7.31 -0.31
N ALA A 161 -19.83 7.99 -0.29
CA ALA A 161 -21.13 7.32 -0.28
C ALA A 161 -21.38 6.52 -1.56
N GLU A 162 -21.02 7.08 -2.72
CA GLU A 162 -21.11 6.39 -4.02
C GLU A 162 -20.14 5.21 -4.08
N ILE A 163 -18.92 5.36 -3.58
CA ILE A 163 -17.93 4.26 -3.50
C ILE A 163 -18.52 3.10 -2.68
N ASN A 164 -19.09 3.39 -1.52
CA ASN A 164 -19.68 2.36 -0.66
C ASN A 164 -20.86 1.65 -1.34
N ALA A 165 -21.66 2.37 -2.13
CA ALA A 165 -22.69 1.76 -2.96
C ALA A 165 -22.11 0.86 -4.06
N MET A 166 -21.07 1.34 -4.77
CA MET A 166 -20.41 0.59 -5.84
C MET A 166 -19.72 -0.69 -5.34
N ILE A 167 -19.21 -0.68 -4.10
CA ILE A 167 -18.65 -1.88 -3.45
C ILE A 167 -19.78 -2.89 -3.20
N LYS A 168 -20.93 -2.45 -2.67
CA LYS A 168 -22.10 -3.31 -2.41
C LYS A 168 -22.68 -3.90 -3.69
N ASP A 169 -22.72 -3.12 -4.76
CA ASP A 169 -23.23 -3.51 -6.07
C ASP A 169 -22.23 -4.37 -6.87
N GLY A 170 -21.02 -4.61 -6.33
CA GLY A 170 -19.97 -5.42 -6.94
C GLY A 170 -19.31 -4.78 -8.18
N ILE A 171 -19.49 -3.50 -8.40
CA ILE A 171 -18.86 -2.73 -9.48
C ILE A 171 -17.36 -2.61 -9.20
N ILE A 172 -16.99 -2.33 -7.94
CA ILE A 172 -15.60 -2.34 -7.50
C ILE A 172 -15.18 -3.79 -7.25
N ASN A 173 -14.31 -4.29 -8.14
CA ASN A 173 -13.83 -5.67 -8.08
C ASN A 173 -12.77 -5.89 -6.98
N LYS A 174 -12.49 -7.16 -6.67
CA LYS A 174 -11.53 -7.54 -5.62
C LYS A 174 -10.12 -6.97 -5.82
N GLY A 175 -9.67 -6.74 -7.05
CA GLY A 175 -8.35 -6.17 -7.33
C GLY A 175 -8.27 -4.66 -7.07
N MET A 176 -9.39 -3.95 -7.25
CA MET A 176 -9.49 -2.51 -7.01
C MET A 176 -9.76 -2.17 -5.54
N LEU A 177 -10.39 -3.09 -4.80
CA LEU A 177 -10.83 -2.86 -3.42
C LEU A 177 -9.72 -2.35 -2.49
N PRO A 178 -8.50 -2.95 -2.43
CA PRO A 178 -7.45 -2.43 -1.55
C PRO A 178 -7.04 -0.98 -1.87
N LYS A 179 -7.06 -0.59 -3.15
CA LYS A 179 -6.74 0.78 -3.57
C LYS A 179 -7.81 1.77 -3.15
N VAL A 180 -9.06 1.40 -3.32
CA VAL A 180 -10.21 2.21 -2.88
C VAL A 180 -10.21 2.34 -1.35
N GLU A 181 -10.01 1.25 -0.62
CA GLU A 181 -9.89 1.27 0.84
C GLU A 181 -8.74 2.18 1.31
N SER A 182 -7.60 2.15 0.63
CA SER A 182 -6.48 3.03 0.96
C SER A 182 -6.80 4.51 0.74
N CYS A 183 -7.57 4.83 -0.30
CA CYS A 183 -8.09 6.18 -0.53
C CYS A 183 -9.04 6.61 0.59
N LEU A 184 -9.97 5.74 0.99
CA LEU A 184 -10.90 6.02 2.10
C LEU A 184 -10.16 6.26 3.41
N VAL A 185 -9.21 5.40 3.77
CA VAL A 185 -8.36 5.56 4.97
C VAL A 185 -7.61 6.90 4.95
N ALA A 186 -7.08 7.31 3.79
CA ALA A 186 -6.41 8.59 3.66
C ALA A 186 -7.39 9.77 3.88
N LEU A 187 -8.57 9.73 3.27
CA LEU A 187 -9.61 10.77 3.40
C LEU A 187 -10.13 10.88 4.83
N GLU A 188 -10.44 9.75 5.48
CA GLU A 188 -10.84 9.69 6.90
C GLU A 188 -9.75 10.28 7.81
N GLY A 189 -8.48 10.10 7.45
CA GLY A 189 -7.33 10.69 8.15
C GLY A 189 -7.11 12.19 7.88
N GLY A 190 -7.98 12.84 7.09
CA GLY A 190 -7.95 14.29 6.85
C GLY A 190 -7.24 14.72 5.56
N VAL A 191 -6.85 13.78 4.70
CA VAL A 191 -6.36 14.07 3.34
C VAL A 191 -7.52 14.66 2.53
N LYS A 192 -7.28 15.75 1.82
CA LYS A 192 -8.34 16.49 1.12
C LYS A 192 -8.84 15.80 -0.15
N LYS A 193 -7.95 15.13 -0.86
CA LYS A 193 -8.24 14.46 -2.14
C LYS A 193 -7.43 13.18 -2.25
N ALA A 194 -8.05 12.14 -2.78
CA ALA A 194 -7.39 10.89 -3.12
C ALA A 194 -7.66 10.58 -4.60
N HIS A 195 -6.65 10.08 -5.29
CA HIS A 195 -6.70 9.82 -6.73
C HIS A 195 -6.22 8.41 -7.02
N ILE A 196 -6.90 7.71 -7.94
CA ILE A 196 -6.44 6.44 -8.51
C ILE A 196 -6.18 6.69 -9.98
N ILE A 197 -4.92 6.56 -10.42
CA ILE A 197 -4.49 6.86 -11.78
C ILE A 197 -3.73 5.70 -12.41
N ASP A 198 -3.76 5.62 -13.73
CA ASP A 198 -2.97 4.64 -14.49
C ASP A 198 -1.49 5.04 -14.53
N GLY A 199 -0.66 4.33 -13.78
CA GLY A 199 0.78 4.57 -13.73
C GLY A 199 1.55 4.15 -14.99
N ARG A 200 0.92 3.42 -15.92
CA ARG A 200 1.51 3.05 -17.21
C ARG A 200 1.45 4.18 -18.22
N PHE A 201 0.54 5.14 -18.02
CA PHE A 201 0.42 6.29 -18.90
C PHE A 201 1.54 7.29 -18.61
N PRO A 202 2.36 7.66 -19.61
CA PRO A 202 3.45 8.62 -19.42
C PRO A 202 2.95 9.95 -18.84
N HIS A 203 3.63 10.43 -17.82
CA HIS A 203 3.31 11.69 -17.14
C HIS A 203 1.93 11.76 -16.50
N SER A 204 1.27 10.63 -16.25
CA SER A 204 -0.07 10.58 -15.67
C SER A 204 -0.20 11.39 -14.37
N LEU A 205 0.81 11.31 -13.50
CA LEU A 205 0.85 12.08 -12.25
C LEU A 205 0.85 13.59 -12.50
N LEU A 206 1.62 14.09 -13.47
CA LEU A 206 1.65 15.51 -13.82
C LEU A 206 0.31 15.95 -14.41
N LEU A 207 -0.27 15.15 -15.29
CA LEU A 207 -1.58 15.43 -15.89
C LEU A 207 -2.67 15.47 -14.82
N GLU A 208 -2.66 14.55 -13.85
CA GLU A 208 -3.63 14.54 -12.75
C GLU A 208 -3.53 15.75 -11.84
N ILE A 209 -2.30 16.21 -11.54
CA ILE A 209 -2.08 17.29 -10.58
C ILE A 209 -2.23 18.67 -11.21
N TYR A 210 -1.81 18.83 -12.46
CA TYR A 210 -1.67 20.15 -13.12
C TYR A 210 -2.72 20.44 -14.20
N THR A 211 -3.67 19.54 -14.46
CA THR A 211 -4.77 19.79 -15.40
C THR A 211 -6.13 19.72 -14.71
N ASP A 212 -7.09 20.53 -15.21
CA ASP A 212 -8.44 20.58 -14.63
C ASP A 212 -9.23 19.26 -14.84
N LYS A 213 -8.94 18.55 -15.94
CA LYS A 213 -9.65 17.31 -16.30
C LYS A 213 -9.14 16.09 -15.58
N GLY A 214 -7.85 16.07 -15.21
CA GLY A 214 -7.20 14.87 -14.70
C GLY A 214 -7.22 13.69 -15.67
N VAL A 215 -6.61 12.58 -15.28
CA VAL A 215 -6.57 11.31 -16.05
C VAL A 215 -7.00 10.11 -15.22
N GLY A 216 -7.33 10.31 -13.96
CA GLY A 216 -7.75 9.29 -12.99
C GLY A 216 -9.17 9.48 -12.46
N THR A 217 -9.44 8.85 -11.32
CA THR A 217 -10.66 9.00 -10.50
C THR A 217 -10.29 9.65 -9.19
#